data_602b8523fe8242a2b72c9145477b5eec
#
_entry.id   602b8523fe8242a2b72c9145477b5eec
#
_cell.length_a   1.000
_cell.length_b   1.000
_cell.length_c   1.000
_cell.angle_alpha   90.00
_cell.angle_beta   90.00
_cell.angle_gamma   90.00
#
_symmetry.space_group_name_H-M   'P 1'
#
loop_
_entity.id
_entity.type
_entity.pdbx_description
1 polymer ?
#
loop_
_entity_poly.entity_id
_entity_poly.type
_entity_poly.pdbx_seq_one_letter_code
_entity_poly.pdbx_strand_id
1 'polypeptide(L)'
;MPSQPSQFAMVLRKHMNNSRLIEVKQLGFDRIISMTFEHGSGKLTLIIELFRDGNVLLLDEDGDIIQPLTHAKYASRSLKRGVQYVPPPAAVDPREIDRKKLDKLLNKSDDDLIRTLAARGNLGRIYGSAICASANLEEKLKAKDLSDEQREVLDAAINNLLEELANNNSSRMWFENKEMLEKWKKATDLNEKDELSGDIKEISPIDLKYLNSELSIEIDTLCSGYDAAFGSHDASAFIRREEEKLVQIGQDEGEKKAKLERRADQQRNAI
;
A
#
# COMPACT_ATOMS: atom_id res chain seq x y z
N MET A 1 -1.02 9.26 -21.63
CA MET A 1 0.05 8.23 -21.49
C MET A 1 1.38 8.85 -21.84
N PRO A 2 2.48 8.53 -21.15
CA PRO A 2 3.78 9.09 -21.52
C PRO A 2 4.12 8.68 -22.95
N SER A 3 4.71 9.60 -23.70
CA SER A 3 5.07 9.42 -25.13
C SER A 3 6.09 8.30 -25.36
N GLN A 4 6.85 7.95 -24.34
CA GLN A 4 7.78 6.82 -24.37
C GLN A 4 7.60 5.95 -23.11
N PRO A 5 7.59 4.61 -23.25
CA PRO A 5 7.52 3.71 -22.12
C PRO A 5 8.80 3.78 -21.28
N SER A 6 8.67 3.59 -19.96
CA SER A 6 9.82 3.51 -19.07
C SER A 6 10.73 2.33 -19.43
N GLN A 7 12.02 2.41 -19.05
CA GLN A 7 12.95 1.30 -19.22
C GLN A 7 12.44 0.01 -18.58
N PHE A 8 11.82 0.09 -17.42
CA PHE A 8 11.23 -1.05 -16.74
C PHE A 8 10.10 -1.69 -17.57
N ALA A 9 9.20 -0.86 -18.14
CA ALA A 9 8.14 -1.36 -19.01
C ALA A 9 8.68 -2.05 -20.27
N MET A 10 9.78 -1.56 -20.84
CA MET A 10 10.44 -2.20 -21.97
C MET A 10 11.05 -3.54 -21.61
N VAL A 11 11.64 -3.66 -20.41
CA VAL A 11 12.17 -4.93 -19.88
C VAL A 11 11.04 -5.93 -19.64
N LEU A 12 9.93 -5.51 -19.03
CA LEU A 12 8.75 -6.38 -18.85
C LEU A 12 8.25 -6.90 -20.20
N ARG A 13 8.08 -6.02 -21.21
CA ARG A 13 7.67 -6.44 -22.56
C ARG A 13 8.64 -7.44 -23.19
N LYS A 14 9.95 -7.24 -23.02
CA LYS A 14 10.97 -8.13 -23.56
C LYS A 14 10.95 -9.52 -22.94
N HIS A 15 10.78 -9.62 -21.62
CA HIS A 15 10.95 -10.87 -20.87
C HIS A 15 9.64 -11.59 -20.58
N MET A 16 8.51 -10.85 -20.43
CA MET A 16 7.24 -11.42 -20.01
C MET A 16 6.21 -11.56 -21.14
N ASN A 17 6.54 -11.22 -22.37
CA ASN A 17 5.61 -11.39 -23.48
C ASN A 17 5.26 -12.87 -23.63
N ASN A 18 3.95 -13.20 -23.71
CA ASN A 18 3.43 -14.56 -23.76
C ASN A 18 3.74 -15.44 -22.52
N SER A 19 4.07 -14.85 -21.39
CA SER A 19 4.21 -15.55 -20.13
C SER A 19 2.84 -15.86 -19.53
N ARG A 20 2.71 -16.99 -18.83
CA ARG A 20 1.51 -17.41 -18.12
C ARG A 20 1.70 -17.26 -16.63
N LEU A 21 0.81 -16.54 -15.96
CA LEU A 21 0.78 -16.46 -14.50
C LEU A 21 0.42 -17.83 -13.91
N ILE A 22 1.28 -18.37 -13.05
CA ILE A 22 1.10 -19.69 -12.44
C ILE A 22 0.95 -19.64 -10.92
N GLU A 23 1.44 -18.60 -10.26
CA GLU A 23 1.32 -18.45 -8.81
C GLU A 23 1.25 -16.97 -8.41
N VAL A 24 0.42 -16.65 -7.42
CA VAL A 24 0.42 -15.37 -6.70
C VAL A 24 0.43 -15.67 -5.22
N LYS A 25 1.38 -15.09 -4.48
CA LYS A 25 1.49 -15.26 -3.03
C LYS A 25 1.99 -14.00 -2.33
N GLN A 26 1.58 -13.84 -1.10
CA GLN A 26 2.18 -12.87 -0.17
C GLN A 26 3.42 -13.49 0.48
N LEU A 27 4.51 -12.73 0.59
CA LEU A 27 5.73 -13.19 1.26
C LEU A 27 5.66 -12.86 2.76
N GLY A 28 5.51 -13.90 3.57
CA GLY A 28 5.36 -13.75 5.02
C GLY A 28 4.10 -12.98 5.40
N PHE A 29 4.15 -12.27 6.53
CA PHE A 29 3.14 -11.29 6.91
C PHE A 29 3.67 -9.88 6.63
N ASP A 30 3.96 -9.63 5.35
CA ASP A 30 4.45 -8.34 4.90
C ASP A 30 3.71 -7.90 3.63
N ARG A 31 3.82 -6.63 3.29
CA ARG A 31 3.20 -6.03 2.10
C ARG A 31 4.08 -6.28 0.87
N ILE A 32 4.40 -7.55 0.64
CA ILE A 32 5.18 -8.01 -0.52
C ILE A 32 4.39 -9.10 -1.24
N ILE A 33 4.12 -8.85 -2.52
CA ILE A 33 3.45 -9.82 -3.40
C ILE A 33 4.50 -10.41 -4.33
N SER A 34 4.51 -11.73 -4.45
CA SER A 34 5.28 -12.49 -5.43
C SER A 34 4.33 -13.07 -6.47
N MET A 35 4.57 -12.78 -7.74
CA MET A 35 3.83 -13.31 -8.87
C MET A 35 4.79 -14.10 -9.75
N THR A 36 4.59 -15.43 -9.86
CA THR A 36 5.44 -16.29 -10.67
C THR A 36 4.79 -16.55 -12.03
N PHE A 37 5.57 -16.38 -13.06
CA PHE A 37 5.17 -16.58 -14.46
C PHE A 37 6.01 -17.69 -15.08
N GLU A 38 5.36 -18.51 -15.91
CA GLU A 38 6.00 -19.49 -16.77
C GLU A 38 6.18 -18.89 -18.16
N HIS A 39 7.40 -18.95 -18.66
CA HIS A 39 7.80 -18.51 -20.00
C HIS A 39 8.57 -19.64 -20.70
N GLY A 40 8.61 -19.63 -22.02
CA GLY A 40 9.31 -20.68 -22.79
C GLY A 40 10.81 -20.80 -22.48
N SER A 41 11.43 -19.79 -21.86
CA SER A 41 12.84 -19.78 -21.45
C SER A 41 13.05 -20.08 -19.95
N GLY A 42 12.02 -20.43 -19.19
CA GLY A 42 12.10 -20.67 -17.74
C GLY A 42 11.07 -19.89 -16.95
N LYS A 43 11.25 -19.81 -15.64
CA LYS A 43 10.35 -19.07 -14.74
C LYS A 43 10.84 -17.65 -14.53
N LEU A 44 9.90 -16.73 -14.43
CA LEU A 44 10.13 -15.33 -14.06
C LEU A 44 9.29 -15.01 -12.84
N THR A 45 9.83 -14.20 -11.94
CA THR A 45 9.08 -13.74 -10.75
C THR A 45 9.02 -12.23 -10.73
N LEU A 46 7.81 -11.69 -10.59
CA LEU A 46 7.58 -10.28 -10.34
C LEU A 46 7.34 -10.09 -8.84
N ILE A 47 8.21 -9.33 -8.19
CA ILE A 47 8.06 -8.93 -6.79
C ILE A 47 7.50 -7.51 -6.75
N ILE A 48 6.45 -7.33 -5.95
CA ILE A 48 5.82 -6.02 -5.73
C ILE A 48 5.93 -5.70 -4.24
N GLU A 49 6.74 -4.71 -3.88
CA GLU A 49 6.91 -4.20 -2.52
C GLU A 49 5.98 -3.01 -2.29
N LEU A 50 4.93 -3.17 -1.46
CA LEU A 50 3.88 -2.17 -1.22
C LEU A 50 4.12 -1.40 0.10
N PHE A 51 5.36 -0.94 0.34
CA PHE A 51 5.71 -0.16 1.52
C PHE A 51 6.60 1.03 1.17
N ARG A 52 6.45 2.16 1.90
CA ARG A 52 7.13 3.44 1.63
C ARG A 52 6.94 3.88 0.18
N ASP A 53 8.06 4.09 -0.53
CA ASP A 53 8.07 4.51 -1.94
C ASP A 53 7.71 3.34 -2.88
N GLY A 54 7.59 2.12 -2.34
CA GLY A 54 7.31 0.92 -3.09
C GLY A 54 8.44 0.53 -4.05
N ASN A 55 8.37 -0.67 -4.61
CA ASN A 55 9.22 -1.07 -5.74
C ASN A 55 8.57 -2.24 -6.49
N VAL A 56 8.94 -2.41 -7.74
CA VAL A 56 8.59 -3.59 -8.54
C VAL A 56 9.86 -4.15 -9.12
N LEU A 57 10.09 -5.44 -8.97
CA LEU A 57 11.31 -6.09 -9.43
C LEU A 57 10.97 -7.30 -10.30
N LEU A 58 11.61 -7.42 -11.44
CA LEU A 58 11.57 -8.64 -12.25
C LEU A 58 12.80 -9.48 -11.91
N LEU A 59 12.57 -10.74 -11.53
CA LEU A 59 13.60 -11.72 -11.21
C LEU A 59 13.61 -12.84 -12.25
N ASP A 60 14.77 -13.44 -12.44
CA ASP A 60 14.92 -14.68 -13.18
C ASP A 60 14.64 -15.93 -12.32
N GLU A 61 14.88 -17.10 -12.87
CA GLU A 61 14.63 -18.40 -12.22
C GLU A 61 15.53 -18.62 -10.98
N ASP A 62 16.71 -18.05 -10.97
CA ASP A 62 17.67 -18.14 -9.86
C ASP A 62 17.37 -17.12 -8.74
N GLY A 63 16.44 -16.21 -8.98
CA GLY A 63 16.06 -15.14 -8.06
C GLY A 63 16.94 -13.89 -8.18
N ASP A 64 17.72 -13.79 -9.24
CA ASP A 64 18.52 -12.61 -9.53
C ASP A 64 17.67 -11.52 -10.17
N ILE A 65 17.91 -10.27 -9.78
CA ILE A 65 17.17 -9.12 -10.28
C ILE A 65 17.55 -8.83 -11.73
N ILE A 66 16.65 -9.13 -12.67
CA ILE A 66 16.77 -8.71 -14.07
C ILE A 66 16.67 -7.20 -14.16
N GLN A 67 15.63 -6.61 -13.53
CA GLN A 67 15.42 -5.17 -13.49
C GLN A 67 14.53 -4.77 -12.31
N PRO A 68 14.92 -3.79 -11.48
CA PRO A 68 14.02 -3.11 -10.55
C PRO A 68 13.36 -1.91 -11.25
N LEU A 69 12.17 -1.51 -10.80
CA LEU A 69 11.53 -0.25 -11.19
C LEU A 69 12.42 0.94 -10.77
N THR A 70 12.90 0.89 -9.51
CA THR A 70 13.80 1.89 -8.94
C THR A 70 15.00 1.20 -8.31
N HIS A 71 16.21 1.64 -8.69
CA HIS A 71 17.44 1.17 -8.03
C HIS A 71 17.52 1.72 -6.60
N ALA A 72 17.75 0.85 -5.63
CA ALA A 72 17.86 1.24 -4.22
C ALA A 72 18.96 0.45 -3.50
N LYS A 73 19.58 1.09 -2.51
CA LYS A 73 20.55 0.47 -1.62
C LYS A 73 20.14 0.74 -0.18
N TYR A 74 19.92 -0.34 0.56
CA TYR A 74 19.63 -0.33 1.99
C TYR A 74 20.79 -0.90 2.78
N ALA A 75 20.78 -0.76 4.10
CA ALA A 75 21.82 -1.29 4.96
C ALA A 75 21.97 -2.83 4.84
N SER A 76 20.86 -3.55 4.65
CA SER A 76 20.79 -5.02 4.62
C SER A 76 20.68 -5.62 3.23
N ARG A 77 20.34 -4.84 2.19
CA ARG A 77 20.07 -5.34 0.83
C ARG A 77 20.30 -4.31 -0.25
N SER A 78 20.48 -4.78 -1.48
CA SER A 78 20.63 -3.91 -2.65
C SER A 78 19.68 -4.35 -3.75
N LEU A 79 18.88 -3.41 -4.27
CA LEU A 79 17.95 -3.65 -5.36
C LEU A 79 18.56 -3.07 -6.65
N LYS A 80 19.38 -3.85 -7.30
CA LYS A 80 20.01 -3.52 -8.57
C LYS A 80 20.14 -4.75 -9.46
N ARG A 81 20.25 -4.53 -10.75
CA ARG A 81 20.39 -5.59 -11.76
C ARG A 81 21.57 -6.53 -11.43
N GLY A 82 21.35 -7.83 -11.63
CA GLY A 82 22.35 -8.88 -11.44
C GLY A 82 22.68 -9.18 -9.96
N VAL A 83 21.83 -8.78 -9.03
CA VAL A 83 21.98 -9.10 -7.61
C VAL A 83 20.79 -9.94 -7.19
N GLN A 84 21.05 -10.99 -6.40
CA GLN A 84 20.00 -11.82 -5.85
C GLN A 84 19.03 -10.99 -4.99
N TYR A 85 17.75 -11.21 -5.19
CA TYR A 85 16.72 -10.54 -4.39
C TYR A 85 16.74 -11.08 -2.96
N VAL A 86 16.88 -10.17 -2.02
CA VAL A 86 16.73 -10.44 -0.60
C VAL A 86 15.56 -9.61 -0.09
N PRO A 87 14.52 -10.23 0.48
CA PRO A 87 13.43 -9.48 1.09
C PRO A 87 13.94 -8.62 2.25
N PRO A 88 13.20 -7.59 2.69
CA PRO A 88 13.54 -6.88 3.91
C PRO A 88 13.59 -7.85 5.10
N PRO A 89 14.26 -7.46 6.21
CA PRO A 89 14.24 -8.26 7.43
C PRO A 89 12.80 -8.58 7.81
N ALA A 90 12.52 -9.86 8.06
CA ALA A 90 11.17 -10.33 8.36
C ALA A 90 10.60 -9.57 9.57
N ALA A 91 9.43 -8.96 9.41
CA ALA A 91 8.64 -8.48 10.51
C ALA A 91 8.05 -9.66 11.30
N VAL A 92 7.60 -9.41 12.53
CA VAL A 92 6.88 -10.42 13.30
C VAL A 92 5.61 -10.82 12.53
N ASP A 93 5.36 -12.12 12.39
CA ASP A 93 4.07 -12.60 11.91
C ASP A 93 3.10 -12.69 13.10
N PRO A 94 2.07 -11.83 13.16
CA PRO A 94 1.13 -11.86 14.29
C PRO A 94 0.37 -13.18 14.41
N ARG A 95 0.22 -13.94 13.33
CA ARG A 95 -0.41 -15.27 13.36
C ARG A 95 0.42 -16.33 14.10
N GLU A 96 1.70 -16.06 14.31
CA GLU A 96 2.63 -16.91 15.05
C GLU A 96 2.89 -16.43 16.49
N ILE A 97 2.21 -15.36 16.93
CA ILE A 97 2.35 -14.83 18.29
C ILE A 97 1.53 -15.72 19.24
N ASP A 98 2.19 -16.62 19.92
CA ASP A 98 1.63 -17.31 21.09
C ASP A 98 1.74 -16.44 22.35
N ARG A 99 1.10 -16.86 23.45
CA ARG A 99 1.13 -16.14 24.73
C ARG A 99 2.55 -15.82 25.21
N LYS A 100 3.49 -16.74 25.06
CA LYS A 100 4.90 -16.54 25.49
C LYS A 100 5.59 -15.46 24.64
N LYS A 101 5.34 -15.47 23.34
CA LYS A 101 5.87 -14.45 22.43
C LYS A 101 5.24 -13.09 22.71
N LEU A 102 3.93 -13.05 23.00
CA LEU A 102 3.22 -11.84 23.39
C LEU A 102 3.82 -11.25 24.68
N ASP A 103 3.97 -12.04 25.75
CA ASP A 103 4.57 -11.59 26.99
C ASP A 103 5.99 -11.04 26.78
N LYS A 104 6.79 -11.72 25.97
CA LYS A 104 8.13 -11.24 25.62
C LYS A 104 8.10 -9.92 24.87
N LEU A 105 7.15 -9.74 23.97
CA LEU A 105 6.96 -8.52 23.19
C LEU A 105 6.55 -7.36 24.10
N LEU A 106 5.59 -7.57 24.98
CA LEU A 106 5.10 -6.58 25.93
C LEU A 106 6.20 -6.18 26.93
N ASN A 107 6.87 -7.15 27.55
CA ASN A 107 7.92 -6.90 28.55
C ASN A 107 9.15 -6.15 28.00
N LYS A 108 9.44 -6.28 26.69
CA LYS A 108 10.55 -5.59 26.04
C LYS A 108 10.18 -4.20 25.53
N SER A 109 8.93 -3.79 25.69
CA SER A 109 8.44 -2.52 25.17
C SER A 109 8.33 -1.47 26.26
N ASP A 110 9.02 -0.34 26.10
CA ASP A 110 8.83 0.86 26.90
C ASP A 110 7.74 1.78 26.35
N ASP A 111 7.18 1.42 25.18
CA ASP A 111 6.14 2.16 24.50
C ASP A 111 4.76 1.92 25.14
N ASP A 112 3.77 2.69 24.68
CA ASP A 112 2.36 2.43 24.96
C ASP A 112 1.87 1.17 24.21
N LEU A 113 0.70 0.65 24.63
CA LEU A 113 0.14 -0.59 24.11
C LEU A 113 -0.11 -0.51 22.60
N ILE A 114 -0.71 0.61 22.14
CA ILE A 114 -1.01 0.77 20.71
C ILE A 114 0.26 0.76 19.84
N ARG A 115 1.31 1.44 20.25
CA ARG A 115 2.58 1.43 19.50
C ARG A 115 3.24 0.06 19.53
N THR A 116 3.15 -0.61 20.65
CA THR A 116 3.71 -1.97 20.80
C THR A 116 2.99 -2.95 19.87
N LEU A 117 1.67 -2.95 19.84
CA LEU A 117 0.90 -3.80 18.93
C LEU A 117 1.11 -3.43 17.45
N ALA A 118 1.05 -2.13 17.16
CA ALA A 118 1.14 -1.65 15.78
C ALA A 118 2.51 -1.88 15.15
N ALA A 119 3.59 -1.54 15.85
CA ALA A 119 4.94 -1.57 15.29
C ALA A 119 5.69 -2.87 15.61
N ARG A 120 5.68 -3.31 16.88
CA ARG A 120 6.42 -4.51 17.29
C ARG A 120 5.64 -5.79 17.04
N GLY A 121 4.30 -5.75 17.19
CA GLY A 121 3.39 -6.84 16.86
C GLY A 121 3.05 -6.93 15.36
N ASN A 122 3.47 -5.94 14.57
CA ASN A 122 3.20 -5.85 13.12
C ASN A 122 1.70 -5.86 12.76
N LEU A 123 0.83 -5.44 13.68
CA LEU A 123 -0.62 -5.40 13.47
C LEU A 123 -1.10 -4.09 12.81
N GLY A 124 -0.23 -3.06 12.78
CA GLY A 124 -0.63 -1.74 12.33
C GLY A 124 -1.56 -1.03 13.33
N ARG A 125 -1.78 0.27 13.11
CA ARG A 125 -2.57 1.08 14.05
C ARG A 125 -4.04 0.69 14.07
N ILE A 126 -4.64 0.45 12.90
CA ILE A 126 -6.07 0.16 12.75
C ILE A 126 -6.46 -1.09 13.55
N TYR A 127 -5.76 -2.20 13.31
CA TYR A 127 -6.02 -3.44 14.03
C TYR A 127 -5.54 -3.41 15.48
N GLY A 128 -4.47 -2.68 15.80
CA GLY A 128 -4.07 -2.43 17.17
C GLY A 128 -5.16 -1.72 17.98
N SER A 129 -5.81 -0.68 17.41
CA SER A 129 -6.95 0.01 18.03
C SER A 129 -8.16 -0.91 18.18
N ALA A 130 -8.46 -1.74 17.18
CA ALA A 130 -9.55 -2.71 17.25
C ALA A 130 -9.34 -3.75 18.36
N ILE A 131 -8.11 -4.23 18.53
CA ILE A 131 -7.72 -5.15 19.60
C ILE A 131 -7.86 -4.48 20.96
N CYS A 132 -7.34 -3.27 21.14
CA CYS A 132 -7.47 -2.53 22.40
C CYS A 132 -8.94 -2.32 22.79
N ALA A 133 -9.78 -1.93 21.82
CA ALA A 133 -11.22 -1.76 22.05
C ALA A 133 -11.91 -3.09 22.41
N SER A 134 -11.59 -4.17 21.71
CA SER A 134 -12.17 -5.50 21.99
C SER A 134 -11.74 -6.05 23.35
N ALA A 135 -10.51 -5.76 23.78
CA ALA A 135 -9.98 -6.13 25.08
C ALA A 135 -10.42 -5.17 26.22
N ASN A 136 -11.12 -4.07 25.88
CA ASN A 136 -11.44 -2.99 26.80
C ASN A 136 -10.21 -2.43 27.53
N LEU A 137 -9.12 -2.24 26.80
CA LEU A 137 -7.86 -1.70 27.28
C LEU A 137 -7.60 -0.32 26.66
N GLU A 138 -7.10 0.61 27.46
CA GLU A 138 -6.71 1.93 26.95
C GLU A 138 -5.43 1.83 26.11
N GLU A 139 -5.43 2.44 24.93
CA GLU A 139 -4.30 2.45 23.99
C GLU A 139 -3.00 3.00 24.58
N LYS A 140 -3.12 3.92 25.55
CA LYS A 140 -2.00 4.61 26.20
C LYS A 140 -1.40 3.89 27.39
N LEU A 141 -1.95 2.76 27.82
CA LEU A 141 -1.35 1.93 28.86
C LEU A 141 0.06 1.53 28.47
N LYS A 142 0.97 1.51 29.44
CA LYS A 142 2.32 0.98 29.19
C LYS A 142 2.24 -0.53 28.96
N ALA A 143 2.75 -0.98 27.82
CA ALA A 143 2.66 -2.39 27.42
C ALA A 143 3.24 -3.36 28.48
N LYS A 144 4.36 -2.99 29.11
CA LYS A 144 5.03 -3.80 30.13
C LYS A 144 4.29 -3.88 31.46
N ASP A 145 3.41 -2.89 31.75
CA ASP A 145 2.73 -2.75 33.05
C ASP A 145 1.35 -3.45 33.07
N LEU A 146 0.97 -4.15 31.98
CA LEU A 146 -0.27 -4.91 31.94
C LEU A 146 -0.24 -6.07 32.93
N SER A 147 -1.36 -6.24 33.69
CA SER A 147 -1.56 -7.40 34.57
C SER A 147 -1.71 -8.69 33.78
N ASP A 148 -1.59 -9.84 34.44
CA ASP A 148 -1.76 -11.14 33.79
C ASP A 148 -3.16 -11.32 33.21
N GLU A 149 -4.21 -10.82 33.89
CA GLU A 149 -5.59 -10.84 33.42
C GLU A 149 -5.75 -9.96 32.15
N GLN A 150 -5.14 -8.77 32.13
CA GLN A 150 -5.16 -7.89 30.98
C GLN A 150 -4.45 -8.52 29.75
N ARG A 151 -3.35 -9.21 29.99
CA ARG A 151 -2.61 -9.93 28.94
C ARG A 151 -3.41 -11.12 28.39
N GLU A 152 -4.19 -11.80 29.23
CA GLU A 152 -5.04 -12.90 28.81
C GLU A 152 -6.18 -12.41 27.90
N VAL A 153 -6.85 -11.33 28.29
CA VAL A 153 -7.88 -10.70 27.47
C VAL A 153 -7.30 -10.14 26.15
N LEU A 154 -6.09 -9.57 26.20
CA LEU A 154 -5.40 -9.07 25.03
C LEU A 154 -5.05 -10.21 24.05
N ASP A 155 -4.53 -11.33 24.54
CA ASP A 155 -4.21 -12.51 23.75
C ASP A 155 -5.46 -13.07 23.04
N ALA A 156 -6.56 -13.19 23.79
CA ALA A 156 -7.85 -13.61 23.23
C ALA A 156 -8.36 -12.63 22.16
N ALA A 157 -8.21 -11.31 22.36
CA ALA A 157 -8.62 -10.30 21.40
C ALA A 157 -7.80 -10.34 20.11
N ILE A 158 -6.47 -10.61 20.19
CA ILE A 158 -5.61 -10.81 19.03
C ILE A 158 -6.06 -12.03 18.23
N ASN A 159 -6.24 -13.18 18.90
CA ASN A 159 -6.64 -14.42 18.23
C ASN A 159 -8.01 -14.28 17.55
N ASN A 160 -8.99 -13.69 18.22
CA ASN A 160 -10.32 -13.44 17.67
C ASN A 160 -10.26 -12.55 16.41
N LEU A 161 -9.45 -11.49 16.42
CA LEU A 161 -9.27 -10.61 15.26
C LEU A 161 -8.63 -11.37 14.09
N LEU A 162 -7.63 -12.19 14.35
CA LEU A 162 -6.97 -12.99 13.30
C LEU A 162 -7.92 -14.04 12.71
N GLU A 163 -8.77 -14.65 13.54
CA GLU A 163 -9.83 -15.57 13.07
C GLU A 163 -10.89 -14.85 12.24
N GLU A 164 -11.32 -13.65 12.66
CA GLU A 164 -12.23 -12.83 11.87
C GLU A 164 -11.61 -12.49 10.51
N LEU A 165 -10.37 -12.06 10.47
CA LEU A 165 -9.65 -11.76 9.21
C LEU A 165 -9.52 -12.96 8.28
N ALA A 166 -9.37 -14.17 8.83
CA ALA A 166 -9.23 -15.40 8.06
C ALA A 166 -10.57 -15.92 7.50
N ASN A 167 -11.68 -15.69 8.20
CA ASN A 167 -12.95 -16.33 7.93
C ASN A 167 -14.05 -15.37 7.44
N ASN A 168 -13.84 -14.07 7.55
CA ASN A 168 -14.89 -13.09 7.21
C ASN A 168 -14.88 -12.74 5.72
N ASN A 169 -16.07 -12.78 5.12
CA ASN A 169 -16.31 -12.41 3.72
C ASN A 169 -17.07 -11.07 3.59
N SER A 170 -17.33 -10.36 4.69
CA SER A 170 -18.03 -9.09 4.67
C SER A 170 -17.06 -7.94 4.95
N SER A 171 -16.92 -7.05 3.98
CA SER A 171 -16.12 -5.84 4.12
C SER A 171 -16.99 -4.67 4.50
N ARG A 172 -16.43 -3.68 5.20
CA ARG A 172 -17.13 -2.46 5.62
C ARG A 172 -16.36 -1.21 5.22
N MET A 173 -17.13 -0.16 4.98
CA MET A 173 -16.65 1.19 4.73
C MET A 173 -17.28 2.15 5.74
N TRP A 174 -16.46 2.97 6.41
CA TRP A 174 -16.89 3.99 7.37
C TRP A 174 -16.74 5.38 6.80
N PHE A 175 -17.64 6.27 7.22
CA PHE A 175 -17.68 7.67 6.84
C PHE A 175 -17.38 8.56 8.04
N GLU A 176 -16.89 9.77 7.81
CA GLU A 176 -16.58 10.72 8.88
C GLU A 176 -17.83 11.15 9.66
N ASN A 177 -18.98 11.28 8.98
CA ASN A 177 -20.23 11.69 9.59
C ASN A 177 -21.47 11.17 8.82
N LYS A 178 -22.65 11.37 9.40
CA LYS A 178 -23.91 10.89 8.85
C LYS A 178 -24.30 11.57 7.53
N GLU A 179 -23.94 12.83 7.34
CA GLU A 179 -24.24 13.57 6.12
C GLU A 179 -23.53 12.95 4.92
N MET A 180 -22.24 12.61 5.08
CA MET A 180 -21.42 11.96 4.07
C MET A 180 -21.92 10.55 3.75
N LEU A 181 -22.30 9.78 4.75
CA LEU A 181 -22.92 8.48 4.57
C LEU A 181 -24.25 8.58 3.77
N GLU A 182 -25.09 9.55 4.08
CA GLU A 182 -26.36 9.72 3.36
C GLU A 182 -26.17 10.25 1.93
N LYS A 183 -25.17 11.08 1.69
CA LYS A 183 -24.76 11.47 0.33
C LYS A 183 -24.29 10.26 -0.47
N TRP A 184 -23.44 9.43 0.12
CA TRP A 184 -22.95 8.21 -0.51
C TRP A 184 -24.09 7.24 -0.88
N LYS A 185 -25.05 7.04 0.02
CA LYS A 185 -26.22 6.18 -0.24
C LYS A 185 -27.10 6.67 -1.36
N LYS A 186 -27.16 7.99 -1.57
CA LYS A 186 -27.96 8.63 -2.64
C LYS A 186 -27.24 8.67 -3.98
N ALA A 187 -25.93 8.60 -3.99
CA ALA A 187 -25.13 8.59 -5.20
C ALA A 187 -25.41 7.32 -6.03
N THR A 188 -25.87 7.51 -7.25
CA THR A 188 -26.35 6.43 -8.13
C THR A 188 -25.31 5.96 -9.12
N ASP A 189 -24.33 6.81 -9.45
CA ASP A 189 -23.26 6.47 -10.38
C ASP A 189 -21.87 6.60 -9.75
N LEU A 190 -20.87 6.07 -10.47
CA LEU A 190 -19.48 6.07 -10.01
C LEU A 190 -18.90 7.49 -9.92
N ASN A 191 -19.29 8.41 -10.79
CA ASN A 191 -18.75 9.77 -10.80
C ASN A 191 -19.23 10.55 -9.56
N GLU A 192 -20.52 10.42 -9.18
CA GLU A 192 -21.04 11.01 -7.94
C GLU A 192 -20.36 10.43 -6.69
N LYS A 193 -20.08 9.13 -6.68
CA LYS A 193 -19.32 8.47 -5.60
C LYS A 193 -17.88 8.91 -5.56
N ASP A 194 -17.31 9.15 -6.70
CA ASP A 194 -15.95 9.64 -6.86
C ASP A 194 -15.73 11.00 -6.18
N GLU A 195 -16.67 11.92 -6.30
CA GLU A 195 -16.61 13.22 -5.62
C GLU A 195 -16.66 13.10 -4.08
N LEU A 196 -17.21 12.01 -3.57
CA LEU A 196 -17.35 11.71 -2.14
C LEU A 196 -16.19 10.84 -1.59
N SER A 197 -15.20 10.51 -2.39
CA SER A 197 -14.10 9.63 -2.00
C SER A 197 -13.28 10.16 -0.81
N GLY A 198 -13.14 11.47 -0.69
CA GLY A 198 -12.46 12.14 0.42
C GLY A 198 -13.19 12.03 1.76
N ASP A 199 -14.43 11.59 1.76
CA ASP A 199 -15.31 11.51 2.92
C ASP A 199 -15.28 10.11 3.59
N ILE A 200 -14.55 9.16 2.98
CA ILE A 200 -14.36 7.81 3.50
C ILE A 200 -13.27 7.82 4.55
N LYS A 201 -13.64 7.40 5.75
CA LYS A 201 -12.73 7.35 6.90
C LYS A 201 -11.87 6.11 6.93
N GLU A 202 -12.46 4.95 6.67
CA GLU A 202 -11.79 3.67 6.76
C GLU A 202 -12.50 2.60 5.92
N ILE A 203 -11.73 1.66 5.40
CA ILE A 203 -12.24 0.47 4.71
C ILE A 203 -11.54 -0.75 5.33
N SER A 204 -12.31 -1.74 5.77
CA SER A 204 -11.77 -2.92 6.43
C SER A 204 -12.50 -4.20 6.01
N PRO A 205 -11.82 -5.36 5.96
CA PRO A 205 -12.45 -6.65 5.73
C PRO A 205 -13.23 -7.16 6.96
N ILE A 206 -13.15 -6.48 8.09
CA ILE A 206 -13.84 -6.84 9.35
C ILE A 206 -14.48 -5.62 9.97
N ASP A 207 -15.40 -5.84 10.91
CA ASP A 207 -16.02 -4.79 11.71
C ASP A 207 -15.02 -4.22 12.73
N LEU A 208 -14.75 -2.92 12.65
CA LEU A 208 -13.85 -2.21 13.55
C LEU A 208 -14.64 -1.64 14.74
N LYS A 209 -14.75 -2.41 15.82
CA LYS A 209 -15.57 -2.10 17.00
C LYS A 209 -15.28 -0.75 17.66
N TYR A 210 -14.13 -0.11 17.40
CA TYR A 210 -13.81 1.22 17.91
C TYR A 210 -14.39 2.35 17.05
N LEU A 211 -14.90 2.02 15.87
CA LEU A 211 -15.59 2.97 14.99
C LEU A 211 -17.10 2.87 15.19
N ASN A 212 -17.80 3.98 14.94
CA ASN A 212 -19.25 4.01 15.05
C ASN A 212 -19.88 3.22 13.88
N SER A 213 -20.52 2.10 14.19
CA SER A 213 -21.17 1.23 13.20
C SER A 213 -22.32 1.91 12.45
N GLU A 214 -22.99 2.91 13.07
CA GLU A 214 -24.06 3.69 12.42
C GLU A 214 -23.53 4.54 11.26
N LEU A 215 -22.24 4.80 11.22
CA LEU A 215 -21.56 5.53 10.15
C LEU A 215 -20.91 4.60 9.12
N SER A 216 -21.30 3.35 9.06
CA SER A 216 -20.75 2.36 8.15
C SER A 216 -21.77 1.74 7.21
N ILE A 217 -21.29 1.19 6.11
CA ILE A 217 -22.04 0.33 5.21
C ILE A 217 -21.25 -0.95 4.94
N GLU A 218 -21.97 -2.02 4.65
CA GLU A 218 -21.37 -3.22 4.07
C GLU A 218 -21.06 -3.00 2.60
N ILE A 219 -19.94 -3.55 2.16
CA ILE A 219 -19.48 -3.53 0.78
C ILE A 219 -19.18 -4.95 0.33
N ASP A 220 -19.42 -5.26 -0.94
CA ASP A 220 -19.29 -6.61 -1.47
C ASP A 220 -17.86 -7.14 -1.37
N THR A 221 -16.89 -6.30 -1.67
CA THR A 221 -15.47 -6.65 -1.61
C THR A 221 -14.61 -5.46 -1.18
N LEU A 222 -13.44 -5.73 -0.61
CA LEU A 222 -12.44 -4.68 -0.35
C LEU A 222 -12.07 -3.93 -1.64
N CYS A 223 -11.93 -4.64 -2.75
CA CYS A 223 -11.58 -4.02 -4.04
C CYS A 223 -12.62 -2.98 -4.46
N SER A 224 -13.93 -3.32 -4.37
CA SER A 224 -14.99 -2.36 -4.70
C SER A 224 -14.99 -1.14 -3.78
N GLY A 225 -14.66 -1.34 -2.49
CA GLY A 225 -14.49 -0.25 -1.54
C GLY A 225 -13.32 0.66 -1.87
N TYR A 226 -12.17 0.09 -2.19
CA TYR A 226 -10.99 0.86 -2.57
C TYR A 226 -11.15 1.56 -3.92
N ASP A 227 -11.78 0.93 -4.90
CA ASP A 227 -12.10 1.57 -6.19
C ASP A 227 -13.00 2.78 -5.98
N ALA A 228 -14.03 2.63 -5.14
CA ALA A 228 -14.92 3.72 -4.80
C ALA A 228 -14.22 4.86 -4.02
N ALA A 229 -13.25 4.52 -3.16
CA ALA A 229 -12.53 5.50 -2.34
C ALA A 229 -11.42 6.24 -3.09
N PHE A 230 -10.76 5.59 -4.03
CA PHE A 230 -9.52 6.09 -4.62
C PHE A 230 -9.54 6.17 -6.14
N GLY A 231 -10.51 5.55 -6.81
CA GLY A 231 -10.54 5.44 -8.28
C GLY A 231 -10.51 6.79 -8.98
N SER A 232 -11.29 7.76 -8.52
CA SER A 232 -11.33 9.10 -9.10
C SER A 232 -10.11 9.94 -8.72
N HIS A 233 -9.65 9.81 -7.49
CA HIS A 233 -8.48 10.55 -7.02
C HIS A 233 -7.25 10.21 -7.88
N ASP A 234 -7.09 8.95 -8.24
CA ASP A 234 -6.02 8.50 -9.12
C ASP A 234 -6.20 9.03 -10.56
N ALA A 235 -7.44 9.00 -11.08
CA ALA A 235 -7.75 9.54 -12.39
C ALA A 235 -7.53 11.06 -12.46
N SER A 236 -8.02 11.80 -11.46
CA SER A 236 -7.84 13.26 -11.36
C SER A 236 -6.38 13.66 -11.16
N ALA A 237 -5.64 12.92 -10.33
CA ALA A 237 -4.21 13.14 -10.14
C ALA A 237 -3.41 12.84 -11.42
N PHE A 238 -3.82 11.84 -12.20
CA PHE A 238 -3.21 11.54 -13.49
C PHE A 238 -3.49 12.66 -14.51
N ILE A 239 -4.74 13.10 -14.63
CA ILE A 239 -5.13 14.21 -15.54
C ILE A 239 -4.34 15.47 -15.19
N ARG A 240 -4.30 15.87 -13.92
CA ARG A 240 -3.57 17.04 -13.45
C ARG A 240 -2.07 16.95 -13.77
N ARG A 241 -1.44 15.78 -13.56
CA ARG A 241 -0.03 15.57 -13.91
C ARG A 241 0.24 15.68 -15.42
N GLU A 242 -0.67 15.22 -16.26
CA GLU A 242 -0.54 15.34 -17.72
C GLU A 242 -0.74 16.79 -18.16
N GLU A 243 -1.68 17.54 -17.58
CA GLU A 243 -1.88 18.96 -17.81
C GLU A 243 -0.65 19.78 -17.39
N GLU A 244 -0.07 19.52 -16.20
CA GLU A 244 1.15 20.15 -15.74
C GLU A 244 2.33 19.90 -16.70
N LYS A 245 2.47 18.68 -17.21
CA LYS A 245 3.49 18.36 -18.23
C LYS A 245 3.29 19.11 -19.54
N LEU A 246 2.05 19.22 -20.02
CA LEU A 246 1.74 19.96 -21.23
C LEU A 246 2.07 21.44 -21.07
N VAL A 247 1.76 22.04 -19.92
CA VAL A 247 2.13 23.42 -19.60
C VAL A 247 3.64 23.59 -19.58
N GLN A 248 4.38 22.66 -18.96
CA GLN A 248 5.84 22.68 -18.92
C GLN A 248 6.46 22.61 -20.31
N ILE A 249 5.97 21.70 -21.16
CA ILE A 249 6.41 21.57 -22.56
C ILE A 249 6.17 22.87 -23.33
N GLY A 250 4.99 23.48 -23.16
CA GLY A 250 4.66 24.76 -23.79
C GLY A 250 5.58 25.91 -23.34
N GLN A 251 5.97 25.94 -22.05
CA GLN A 251 6.92 26.91 -21.53
C GLN A 251 8.32 26.70 -22.10
N ASP A 252 8.81 25.46 -22.14
CA ASP A 252 10.13 25.10 -22.68
C ASP A 252 10.23 25.44 -24.19
N GLU A 253 9.15 25.21 -24.95
CA GLU A 253 9.10 25.60 -26.38
C GLU A 253 9.08 27.13 -26.58
N GLY A 254 8.31 27.82 -25.69
CA GLY A 254 8.30 29.30 -25.70
C GLY A 254 9.67 29.90 -25.39
N GLU A 255 10.41 29.37 -24.42
CA GLU A 255 11.77 29.79 -24.11
C GLU A 255 12.76 29.53 -25.23
N LYS A 256 12.66 28.34 -25.89
CA LYS A 256 13.50 28.00 -27.04
C LYS A 256 13.25 28.95 -28.22
N LYS A 257 11.98 29.27 -28.49
CA LYS A 257 11.60 30.22 -29.55
C LYS A 257 12.13 31.61 -29.23
N ALA A 258 11.96 32.13 -28.03
CA ALA A 258 12.49 33.44 -27.61
C ALA A 258 14.02 33.49 -27.70
N LYS A 259 14.73 32.42 -27.39
CA LYS A 259 16.19 32.33 -27.51
C LYS A 259 16.66 32.32 -28.97
N LEU A 260 15.93 31.68 -29.87
CA LEU A 260 16.20 31.70 -31.31
C LEU A 260 15.96 33.09 -31.92
N GLU A 261 14.87 33.77 -31.52
CA GLU A 261 14.58 35.13 -31.97
C GLU A 261 15.67 36.12 -31.52
N ARG A 262 16.10 36.06 -30.24
CA ARG A 262 17.22 36.87 -29.76
C ARG A 262 18.53 36.63 -30.52
N ARG A 263 18.83 35.39 -30.88
CA ARG A 263 20.02 35.06 -31.72
C ARG A 263 19.89 35.60 -33.13
N ALA A 264 18.71 35.49 -33.76
CA ALA A 264 18.46 36.05 -35.07
C ALA A 264 18.60 37.58 -35.10
N ASP A 265 18.08 38.26 -34.06
CA ASP A 265 18.23 39.71 -33.94
C ASP A 265 19.69 40.16 -33.72
N GLN A 266 20.44 39.41 -32.89
CA GLN A 266 21.87 39.64 -32.72
C GLN A 266 22.67 39.49 -34.03
N GLN A 267 22.31 38.50 -34.84
CA GLN A 267 22.93 38.33 -36.16
C GLN A 267 22.56 39.44 -37.17
N ARG A 268 21.30 39.91 -37.13
CA ARG A 268 20.87 41.04 -37.98
C ARG A 268 21.54 42.36 -37.59
N ASN A 269 21.82 42.58 -36.32
CA ASN A 269 22.48 43.82 -35.87
C ASN A 269 24.02 43.77 -35.96
N ALA A 270 24.59 42.64 -36.38
CA ALA A 270 26.03 42.45 -36.55
C ALA A 270 26.48 42.57 -38.03
N ILE A 271 25.54 42.79 -38.97
CA ILE A 271 25.73 43.11 -40.36
C ILE A 271 25.51 44.62 -40.59
#